data_923ca8d0fb1c9ded12243d3e94228f7a
#
_entry.id   923ca8d0fb1c9ded12243d3e94228f7a
#
_cell.length_a   1.000
_cell.length_b   1.000
_cell.length_c   1.000
_cell.angle_alpha   90.00
_cell.angle_beta   90.00
_cell.angle_gamma   90.00
#
_symmetry.space_group_name_H-M   'P 1'
#
loop_
_entity.id
_entity.type
_entity.pdbx_description
1 polymer ?
#
loop_
_entity_poly.entity_id
_entity_poly.type
_entity_poly.pdbx_seq_one_letter_code
_entity_poly.pdbx_strand_id
1 'polypeptide(L)'
;SILTKAKIGALQSSTAVSGIFDVGTDSDGRWMAEKFKGLVMQLEREANVIAKETRRGKGNYVICSSDVASALAASGMLDYNPAMSTNLNVDDTGNTFAGVINGRMKVYIDPYATGDYACVGYRGSNPYDAGMFYCPYVPLQMVKAVGEEDFQPRIGFKTRYGMVANPFVAADGTGTNRANPYFRIFRVDDIMV
;
A
#
# COMPACT_ATOMS: atom_id res chain seq x y z
N SER A 1 8.37 5.56 -2.77
CA SER A 1 8.62 5.07 -4.15
C SER A 1 7.42 4.34 -4.76
N ILE A 2 6.70 3.50 -4.02
CA ILE A 2 5.42 2.92 -4.48
C ILE A 2 4.40 4.03 -4.73
N LEU A 3 4.22 4.93 -3.78
CA LEU A 3 3.24 6.02 -3.84
C LEU A 3 3.45 6.94 -5.04
N THR A 4 4.71 7.23 -5.39
CA THR A 4 5.04 8.13 -6.50
C THR A 4 4.90 7.50 -7.89
N LYS A 5 4.87 6.16 -7.97
CA LYS A 5 4.78 5.41 -9.24
C LYS A 5 3.46 4.70 -9.43
N ALA A 6 2.60 4.66 -8.42
CA ALA A 6 1.29 4.03 -8.50
C ALA A 6 0.36 4.82 -9.43
N LYS A 7 -0.48 4.13 -10.17
CA LYS A 7 -1.57 4.77 -10.90
C LYS A 7 -2.63 5.29 -9.94
N ILE A 8 -3.19 6.43 -10.28
CA ILE A 8 -4.29 7.03 -9.52
C ILE A 8 -5.58 6.25 -9.82
N GLY A 9 -6.23 5.80 -8.76
CA GLY A 9 -7.51 5.09 -8.80
C GLY A 9 -8.67 5.92 -8.25
N ALA A 10 -9.79 5.29 -8.05
CA ALA A 10 -11.08 5.83 -7.61
C ALA A 10 -11.62 6.99 -8.45
N LEU A 11 -12.81 6.83 -8.93
CA LEU A 11 -13.59 7.87 -9.61
C LEU A 11 -14.81 8.15 -8.75
N GLN A 12 -14.91 9.37 -8.25
CA GLN A 12 -16.12 9.81 -7.57
C GLN A 12 -17.24 10.02 -8.59
N SER A 13 -18.41 9.51 -8.27
CA SER A 13 -19.57 9.60 -9.15
C SER A 13 -20.15 11.02 -9.22
N SER A 14 -19.98 11.81 -8.15
CA SER A 14 -20.63 13.13 -8.02
C SER A 14 -19.77 14.32 -8.43
N THR A 15 -18.44 14.21 -8.34
CA THR A 15 -17.53 15.36 -8.54
C THR A 15 -16.47 15.15 -9.59
N ALA A 16 -16.40 14.03 -10.26
CA ALA A 16 -15.41 13.71 -11.30
C ALA A 16 -13.94 13.91 -10.84
N VAL A 17 -13.67 13.89 -9.53
CA VAL A 17 -12.32 13.98 -8.97
C VAL A 17 -11.72 12.59 -8.91
N SER A 18 -10.76 12.31 -9.76
CA SER A 18 -10.03 11.03 -9.72
C SER A 18 -9.01 11.02 -8.58
N GLY A 19 -8.87 9.86 -7.93
CA GLY A 19 -7.87 9.65 -6.89
C GLY A 19 -8.37 9.84 -5.47
N ILE A 20 -9.63 10.20 -5.26
CA ILE A 20 -10.23 10.35 -3.95
C ILE A 20 -11.47 9.45 -3.86
N PHE A 21 -11.59 8.75 -2.78
CA PHE A 21 -12.79 8.03 -2.37
C PHE A 21 -13.35 8.69 -1.11
N ASP A 22 -14.51 9.28 -1.22
CA ASP A 22 -15.20 9.94 -0.12
C ASP A 22 -16.23 8.96 0.46
N VAL A 23 -16.02 8.57 1.71
CA VAL A 23 -16.92 7.62 2.40
C VAL A 23 -18.29 8.21 2.60
N GLY A 24 -18.39 9.53 2.71
CA GLY A 24 -19.66 10.23 2.89
C GLY A 24 -20.55 10.22 1.65
N THR A 25 -19.97 10.47 0.46
CA THR A 25 -20.71 10.69 -0.79
C THR A 25 -20.65 9.51 -1.77
N ASP A 26 -19.52 8.79 -1.82
CA ASP A 26 -19.32 7.68 -2.77
C ASP A 26 -19.85 6.33 -2.26
N SER A 27 -20.21 6.27 -0.99
CA SER A 27 -20.76 5.08 -0.36
C SER A 27 -22.18 5.37 0.12
N ASP A 28 -23.15 4.75 -0.53
CA ASP A 28 -24.57 4.87 -0.16
C ASP A 28 -24.90 3.89 0.97
N GLY A 29 -25.20 4.42 2.15
CA GLY A 29 -25.53 3.61 3.33
C GLY A 29 -25.97 4.47 4.49
N ARG A 30 -26.87 3.92 5.33
CA ARG A 30 -27.36 4.60 6.54
C ARG A 30 -26.44 4.45 7.72
N TRP A 31 -25.74 3.32 7.79
CA TRP A 31 -24.86 2.96 8.89
C TRP A 31 -23.40 3.06 8.45
N MET A 32 -22.55 3.48 9.37
CA MET A 32 -21.10 3.60 9.11
C MET A 32 -20.52 2.29 8.57
N ALA A 33 -20.91 1.15 9.14
CA ALA A 33 -20.45 -0.16 8.67
C ALA A 33 -20.84 -0.47 7.21
N GLU A 34 -22.01 0.00 6.77
CA GLU A 34 -22.45 -0.15 5.37
C GLU A 34 -21.62 0.72 4.44
N LYS A 35 -21.31 1.94 4.85
CA LYS A 35 -20.44 2.85 4.11
C LYS A 35 -19.03 2.26 3.94
N PHE A 36 -18.50 1.63 4.97
CA PHE A 36 -17.18 0.96 4.89
C PHE A 36 -17.19 -0.27 3.97
N LYS A 37 -18.31 -0.94 3.76
CA LYS A 37 -18.43 -1.97 2.72
C LYS A 37 -18.25 -1.41 1.32
N GLY A 38 -18.65 -0.17 1.08
CA GLY A 38 -18.38 0.55 -0.15
C GLY A 38 -16.88 0.71 -0.42
N LEU A 39 -16.09 0.98 0.62
CA LEU A 39 -14.63 1.03 0.52
C LEU A 39 -14.04 -0.32 0.12
N VAL A 40 -14.53 -1.43 0.68
CA VAL A 40 -14.08 -2.78 0.27
C VAL A 40 -14.41 -3.04 -1.21
N MET A 41 -15.59 -2.63 -1.67
CA MET A 41 -15.95 -2.75 -3.09
C MET A 41 -15.02 -1.93 -3.98
N GLN A 42 -14.61 -0.73 -3.54
CA GLN A 42 -13.67 0.10 -4.29
C GLN A 42 -12.29 -0.56 -4.37
N LEU A 43 -11.79 -1.16 -3.30
CA LEU A 43 -10.55 -1.94 -3.31
C LEU A 43 -10.60 -3.09 -4.32
N GLU A 44 -11.72 -3.82 -4.35
CA GLU A 44 -11.95 -4.90 -5.31
C GLU A 44 -11.98 -4.37 -6.75
N ARG A 45 -12.60 -3.23 -6.99
CA ARG A 45 -12.64 -2.58 -8.30
C ARG A 45 -11.25 -2.19 -8.78
N GLU A 46 -10.44 -1.59 -7.91
CA GLU A 46 -9.04 -1.26 -8.24
C GLU A 46 -8.19 -2.50 -8.51
N ALA A 47 -8.41 -3.58 -7.74
CA ALA A 47 -7.76 -4.86 -8.00
C ALA A 47 -8.14 -5.44 -9.39
N ASN A 48 -9.41 -5.30 -9.80
CA ASN A 48 -9.85 -5.72 -11.13
C ASN A 48 -9.23 -4.87 -12.25
N VAL A 49 -9.05 -3.58 -12.02
CA VAL A 49 -8.38 -2.70 -12.99
C VAL A 49 -6.93 -3.15 -13.21
N ILE A 50 -6.21 -3.49 -12.13
CA ILE A 50 -4.86 -4.05 -12.23
C ILE A 50 -4.86 -5.32 -13.10
N ALA A 51 -5.83 -6.21 -12.89
CA ALA A 51 -5.95 -7.44 -13.71
C ALA A 51 -6.17 -7.14 -15.19
N LYS A 52 -7.00 -6.15 -15.51
CA LYS A 52 -7.30 -5.74 -16.89
C LYS A 52 -6.09 -5.12 -17.58
N GLU A 53 -5.33 -4.30 -16.86
CA GLU A 53 -4.17 -3.60 -17.42
C GLU A 53 -2.95 -4.49 -17.54
N THR A 54 -2.66 -5.28 -16.52
CA THR A 54 -1.48 -6.17 -16.51
C THR A 54 -1.73 -7.49 -17.23
N ARG A 55 -2.98 -7.97 -17.27
CA ARG A 55 -3.38 -9.31 -17.79
C ARG A 55 -2.61 -10.46 -17.15
N ARG A 56 -2.06 -10.24 -15.95
CA ARG A 56 -1.30 -11.26 -15.21
C ARG A 56 -2.03 -11.78 -13.99
N GLY A 57 -2.79 -10.93 -13.33
CA GLY A 57 -3.55 -11.32 -12.15
C GLY A 57 -4.17 -10.13 -11.45
N LYS A 58 -5.11 -10.43 -10.59
CA LYS A 58 -5.84 -9.46 -9.78
C LYS A 58 -4.99 -9.03 -8.58
N GLY A 59 -5.13 -7.78 -8.14
CA GLY A 59 -4.48 -7.28 -6.94
C GLY A 59 -4.66 -8.23 -5.74
N ASN A 60 -3.58 -8.51 -5.02
CA ASN A 60 -3.55 -9.51 -3.96
C ASN A 60 -3.09 -8.97 -2.61
N TYR A 61 -2.70 -7.71 -2.54
CA TYR A 61 -2.39 -7.05 -1.27
C TYR A 61 -2.79 -5.58 -1.29
N VAL A 62 -3.02 -5.04 -0.11
CA VAL A 62 -3.38 -3.65 0.14
C VAL A 62 -2.44 -3.07 1.18
N ILE A 63 -1.94 -1.88 0.95
CA ILE A 63 -1.22 -1.08 1.94
C ILE A 63 -2.09 0.13 2.25
N CYS A 64 -2.38 0.38 3.50
CA CYS A 64 -3.26 1.47 3.91
C CYS A 64 -2.79 2.14 5.20
N SER A 65 -3.34 3.32 5.49
CA SER A 65 -3.16 4.00 6.77
C SER A 65 -3.87 3.24 7.91
N SER A 66 -3.54 3.57 9.15
CA SER A 66 -4.14 2.97 10.34
C SER A 66 -5.65 3.18 10.41
N ASP A 67 -6.13 4.36 10.03
CA ASP A 67 -7.55 4.72 10.10
C ASP A 67 -8.36 3.98 9.03
N VAL A 68 -7.81 3.85 7.83
CA VAL A 68 -8.40 3.03 6.77
C VAL A 68 -8.44 1.55 7.18
N ALA A 69 -7.41 1.03 7.84
CA ALA A 69 -7.42 -0.35 8.36
C ALA A 69 -8.50 -0.55 9.43
N SER A 70 -8.70 0.43 10.31
CA SER A 70 -9.76 0.42 11.32
C SER A 70 -11.14 0.44 10.68
N ALA A 71 -11.33 1.24 9.62
CA ALA A 71 -12.57 1.27 8.85
C ALA A 71 -12.85 -0.07 8.15
N LEU A 72 -11.82 -0.70 7.58
CA LEU A 72 -11.94 -2.04 6.99
C LEU A 72 -12.29 -3.10 8.03
N ALA A 73 -11.73 -3.01 9.23
CA ALA A 73 -12.10 -3.88 10.34
C ALA A 73 -13.56 -3.69 10.77
N ALA A 74 -14.01 -2.44 10.88
CA ALA A 74 -15.39 -2.09 11.23
C ALA A 74 -16.41 -2.54 10.17
N SER A 75 -16.00 -2.70 8.91
CA SER A 75 -16.87 -3.25 7.86
C SER A 75 -17.26 -4.71 8.09
N GLY A 76 -16.54 -5.43 8.97
CA GLY A 76 -16.72 -6.85 9.24
C GLY A 76 -16.25 -7.79 8.14
N MET A 77 -15.54 -7.27 7.13
CA MET A 77 -15.04 -8.05 5.98
C MET A 77 -13.54 -8.37 6.08
N LEU A 78 -12.89 -7.89 7.14
CA LEU A 78 -11.49 -8.18 7.42
C LEU A 78 -11.39 -9.39 8.33
N ASP A 79 -10.88 -10.48 7.81
CA ASP A 79 -10.60 -11.70 8.58
C ASP A 79 -9.27 -11.54 9.31
N TYR A 80 -9.35 -11.37 10.63
CA TYR A 80 -8.17 -11.41 11.48
C TYR A 80 -7.65 -12.84 11.56
N ASN A 81 -6.37 -13.02 11.30
CA ASN A 81 -5.76 -14.33 11.50
C ASN A 81 -5.64 -14.59 13.02
N PRO A 82 -6.31 -15.62 13.58
CA PRO A 82 -6.27 -15.91 15.03
C PRO A 82 -4.86 -16.22 15.55
N ALA A 83 -3.93 -16.64 14.70
CA ALA A 83 -2.52 -16.80 15.07
C ALA A 83 -1.81 -15.47 15.39
N MET A 84 -2.41 -14.34 15.04
CA MET A 84 -1.85 -13.01 15.29
C MET A 84 -2.25 -12.40 16.62
N SER A 85 -3.19 -13.01 17.37
CA SER A 85 -3.62 -12.47 18.66
C SER A 85 -2.52 -12.53 19.73
N THR A 86 -1.47 -13.34 19.54
CA THR A 86 -0.36 -13.53 20.47
C THR A 86 0.95 -12.87 20.05
N ASN A 87 1.14 -12.61 18.78
CA ASN A 87 2.35 -11.94 18.27
C ASN A 87 1.94 -10.99 17.14
N LEU A 88 1.95 -9.70 17.41
CA LEU A 88 2.06 -8.69 16.37
C LEU A 88 3.39 -8.92 15.66
N ASN A 89 3.37 -9.71 14.60
CA ASN A 89 4.52 -9.81 13.71
C ASN A 89 4.68 -8.46 12.99
N VAL A 90 5.42 -7.59 13.63
CA VAL A 90 5.93 -6.39 13.02
C VAL A 90 7.11 -6.83 12.16
N ASP A 91 7.03 -6.64 10.87
CA ASP A 91 8.15 -6.79 9.96
C ASP A 91 9.32 -5.93 10.45
N ASP A 92 10.57 -6.33 10.14
CA ASP A 92 11.78 -5.54 10.44
C ASP A 92 11.71 -4.10 9.90
N THR A 93 10.79 -3.83 8.98
CA THR A 93 10.49 -2.52 8.42
C THR A 93 9.42 -1.73 9.19
N GLY A 94 8.85 -2.31 10.25
CA GLY A 94 7.77 -1.69 11.02
C GLY A 94 6.37 -1.81 10.41
N ASN A 95 6.22 -2.53 9.30
CA ASN A 95 4.92 -2.79 8.68
C ASN A 95 4.14 -3.83 9.50
N THR A 96 2.90 -3.52 9.80
CA THR A 96 2.02 -4.41 10.55
C THR A 96 1.03 -5.09 9.60
N PHE A 97 1.05 -6.42 9.58
CA PHE A 97 0.03 -7.19 8.87
C PHE A 97 -1.27 -7.18 9.66
N ALA A 98 -2.36 -6.67 9.08
CA ALA A 98 -3.64 -6.54 9.76
C ALA A 98 -4.55 -7.76 9.58
N GLY A 99 -4.54 -8.39 8.42
CA GLY A 99 -5.43 -9.51 8.14
C GLY A 99 -5.63 -9.72 6.63
N VAL A 100 -6.68 -10.44 6.29
CA VAL A 100 -7.02 -10.75 4.91
C VAL A 100 -8.46 -10.33 4.62
N ILE A 101 -8.70 -9.67 3.51
CA ILE A 101 -10.03 -9.34 3.01
C ILE A 101 -10.46 -10.38 1.98
N ASN A 102 -11.68 -10.89 2.13
CA ASN A 102 -12.29 -11.87 1.23
C ASN A 102 -11.40 -13.11 0.98
N GLY A 103 -10.62 -13.52 1.98
CA GLY A 103 -9.72 -14.68 1.88
C GLY A 103 -8.58 -14.55 0.86
N ARG A 104 -8.40 -13.36 0.24
CA ARG A 104 -7.45 -13.19 -0.86
C ARG A 104 -6.52 -12.00 -0.73
N MET A 105 -7.02 -10.81 -0.38
CA MET A 105 -6.22 -9.60 -0.30
C MET A 105 -5.62 -9.45 1.09
N LYS A 106 -4.30 -9.49 1.18
CA LYS A 106 -3.55 -9.23 2.42
C LYS A 106 -3.50 -7.75 2.70
N VAL A 107 -3.85 -7.34 3.91
CA VAL A 107 -3.83 -5.94 4.34
C VAL A 107 -2.62 -5.67 5.21
N TYR A 108 -1.87 -4.65 4.84
CA TYR A 108 -0.71 -4.15 5.59
C TYR A 108 -0.95 -2.71 6.02
N ILE A 109 -0.63 -2.41 7.26
CA ILE A 109 -0.75 -1.06 7.82
C ILE A 109 0.58 -0.34 7.65
N ASP A 110 0.51 0.89 7.14
CA ASP A 110 1.65 1.80 7.10
C ASP A 110 1.61 2.73 8.33
N PRO A 111 2.49 2.52 9.33
CA PRO A 111 2.51 3.34 10.54
C PRO A 111 3.09 4.75 10.31
N TYR A 112 3.74 4.99 9.17
CA TYR A 112 4.35 6.28 8.83
C TYR A 112 3.47 7.15 7.93
N ALA A 113 2.27 6.70 7.64
CA ALA A 113 1.34 7.46 6.80
C ALA A 113 0.91 8.75 7.51
N THR A 114 1.01 9.88 6.81
CA THR A 114 0.55 11.19 7.29
C THR A 114 -0.85 11.54 6.83
N GLY A 115 -1.42 10.79 5.91
CA GLY A 115 -2.77 10.98 5.38
C GLY A 115 -3.44 9.64 5.09
N ASP A 116 -4.75 9.67 4.93
CA ASP A 116 -5.53 8.47 4.70
C ASP A 116 -5.49 8.08 3.23
N TYR A 117 -4.92 6.93 2.97
CA TYR A 117 -4.81 6.38 1.64
C TYR A 117 -4.95 4.85 1.65
N ALA A 118 -5.27 4.31 0.50
CA ALA A 118 -5.20 2.89 0.23
C ALA A 118 -4.47 2.65 -1.09
N CYS A 119 -3.53 1.73 -1.08
CA CYS A 119 -2.77 1.30 -2.25
C CYS A 119 -2.98 -0.19 -2.48
N VAL A 120 -3.57 -0.53 -3.61
CA VAL A 120 -3.76 -1.92 -4.03
C VAL A 120 -2.59 -2.31 -4.92
N GLY A 121 -2.00 -3.47 -4.66
CA GLY A 121 -0.87 -3.97 -5.43
C GLY A 121 -1.07 -5.42 -5.86
N TYR A 122 -0.31 -5.80 -6.87
CA TYR A 122 -0.22 -7.17 -7.36
C TYR A 122 1.22 -7.68 -7.33
N ARG A 123 1.38 -8.89 -6.83
CA ARG A 123 2.61 -9.66 -6.89
C ARG A 123 2.29 -11.09 -7.32
N GLY A 124 2.91 -11.52 -8.42
CA GLY A 124 2.79 -12.89 -8.90
C GLY A 124 3.63 -13.89 -8.10
N SER A 125 3.49 -15.15 -8.43
CA SER A 125 4.30 -16.25 -7.87
C SER A 125 5.74 -16.21 -8.36
N ASN A 126 5.99 -15.69 -9.55
CA ASN A 126 7.33 -15.52 -10.09
C ASN A 126 8.00 -14.27 -9.47
N PRO A 127 9.27 -14.35 -9.01
CA PRO A 127 10.01 -13.19 -8.49
C PRO A 127 10.07 -11.99 -9.45
N TYR A 128 10.04 -12.22 -10.75
CA TYR A 128 10.08 -11.16 -11.77
C TYR A 128 8.71 -10.54 -12.06
N ASP A 129 7.62 -11.16 -11.58
CA ASP A 129 6.26 -10.64 -11.76
C ASP A 129 5.85 -9.75 -10.58
N ALA A 130 6.54 -8.63 -10.47
CA ALA A 130 6.32 -7.63 -9.43
C ALA A 130 6.46 -6.22 -10.01
N GLY A 131 5.81 -5.25 -9.37
CA GLY A 131 5.85 -3.86 -9.81
C GLY A 131 7.09 -3.10 -9.36
N MET A 132 7.77 -3.59 -8.33
CA MET A 132 8.95 -2.95 -7.76
C MET A 132 9.92 -4.01 -7.24
N PHE A 133 11.21 -3.74 -7.43
CA PHE A 133 12.29 -4.62 -6.99
C PHE A 133 13.19 -3.86 -6.02
N TYR A 134 13.37 -4.44 -4.84
CA TYR A 134 14.34 -4.00 -3.86
C TYR A 134 15.50 -4.98 -3.83
N CYS A 135 16.69 -4.50 -4.13
CA CYS A 135 17.90 -5.30 -4.25
C CYS A 135 18.95 -4.82 -3.22
N PRO A 136 18.92 -5.33 -1.99
CA PRO A 136 19.95 -5.00 -1.01
C PRO A 136 21.26 -5.66 -1.40
N TYR A 137 22.33 -4.84 -1.52
CA TYR A 137 23.68 -5.34 -1.81
C TYR A 137 24.48 -5.49 -0.51
N VAL A 138 24.46 -4.46 0.34
CA VAL A 138 25.10 -4.49 1.65
C VAL A 138 24.03 -4.21 2.69
N PRO A 139 23.80 -5.11 3.66
CA PRO A 139 22.87 -4.88 4.74
C PRO A 139 23.31 -3.70 5.60
N LEU A 140 22.42 -3.22 6.47
CA LEU A 140 22.73 -2.15 7.41
C LEU A 140 23.87 -2.60 8.33
N GLN A 141 24.99 -1.91 8.26
CA GLN A 141 26.18 -2.18 9.08
C GLN A 141 26.48 -0.98 9.97
N MET A 142 26.72 -1.23 11.23
CA MET A 142 27.21 -0.26 12.19
C MET A 142 28.74 -0.30 12.22
N VAL A 143 29.38 0.85 12.08
CA VAL A 143 30.82 1.04 12.20
C VAL A 143 31.08 1.95 13.39
N LYS A 144 31.91 1.48 14.32
CA LYS A 144 32.39 2.28 15.44
C LYS A 144 33.84 2.65 15.18
N ALA A 145 34.17 3.90 15.37
CA ALA A 145 35.54 4.42 15.28
C ALA A 145 35.76 5.42 16.40
N VAL A 146 37.00 5.56 16.84
CA VAL A 146 37.41 6.63 17.77
C VAL A 146 38.03 7.74 16.94
N GLY A 147 37.61 8.98 17.15
CA GLY A 147 38.17 10.16 16.48
C GLY A 147 39.62 10.39 16.91
N GLU A 148 40.52 10.60 15.94
CA GLU A 148 41.95 10.80 16.20
C GLU A 148 42.22 12.09 16.99
N GLU A 149 41.42 13.15 16.78
CA GLU A 149 41.65 14.45 17.40
C GLU A 149 40.93 14.59 18.75
N ASP A 150 39.72 14.01 18.88
CA ASP A 150 38.86 14.27 20.04
C ASP A 150 38.79 13.08 20.99
N PHE A 151 39.33 11.90 20.62
CA PHE A 151 39.18 10.62 21.31
C PHE A 151 37.72 10.24 21.62
N GLN A 152 36.74 10.87 20.89
CA GLN A 152 35.34 10.60 21.08
C GLN A 152 34.88 9.43 20.22
N PRO A 153 33.96 8.57 20.76
CA PRO A 153 33.41 7.48 19.97
C PRO A 153 32.48 8.02 18.87
N ARG A 154 32.76 7.66 17.63
CA ARG A 154 31.94 7.99 16.46
C ARG A 154 31.26 6.72 15.97
N ILE A 155 29.94 6.79 15.79
CA ILE A 155 29.13 5.69 15.28
C ILE A 155 28.59 6.08 13.92
N GLY A 156 28.85 5.26 12.91
CA GLY A 156 28.33 5.43 11.56
C GLY A 156 27.50 4.22 11.14
N PHE A 157 26.43 4.47 10.42
CA PHE A 157 25.63 3.43 9.77
C PHE A 157 25.81 3.51 8.27
N LYS A 158 26.07 2.39 7.62
CA LYS A 158 26.16 2.32 6.16
C LYS A 158 25.32 1.19 5.61
N THR A 159 24.72 1.44 4.47
CA THR A 159 24.01 0.43 3.67
C THR A 159 24.18 0.74 2.19
N ARG A 160 24.05 -0.29 1.36
CA ARG A 160 24.00 -0.13 -0.11
C ARG A 160 22.86 -0.96 -0.65
N TYR A 161 21.95 -0.33 -1.35
CA TYR A 161 20.80 -0.98 -1.96
C TYR A 161 20.47 -0.34 -3.31
N GLY A 162 19.84 -1.13 -4.16
CA GLY A 162 19.22 -0.67 -5.39
C GLY A 162 17.70 -0.81 -5.29
N MET A 163 16.97 0.13 -5.84
CA MET A 163 15.52 0.06 -5.95
C MET A 163 15.09 0.44 -7.36
N VAL A 164 14.35 -0.44 -8.01
CA VAL A 164 13.89 -0.26 -9.38
C VAL A 164 12.40 -0.54 -9.47
N ALA A 165 11.64 0.36 -10.11
CA ALA A 165 10.28 0.10 -10.51
C ALA A 165 10.26 -0.71 -11.82
N ASN A 166 9.15 -1.41 -12.10
CA ASN A 166 9.00 -2.19 -13.32
C ASN A 166 9.30 -1.32 -14.55
N PRO A 167 10.27 -1.71 -15.42
CA PRO A 167 10.64 -0.93 -16.59
C PRO A 167 9.57 -0.91 -17.69
N PHE A 168 8.67 -1.89 -17.70
CA PHE A 168 7.57 -2.00 -18.67
C PHE A 168 6.33 -1.23 -18.22
N VAL A 169 6.55 0.00 -17.77
CA VAL A 169 5.47 0.89 -17.35
C VAL A 169 4.74 1.39 -18.58
N ALA A 170 3.43 1.13 -18.65
CA ALA A 170 2.61 1.66 -19.70
C ALA A 170 2.62 3.20 -19.67
N ALA A 171 2.91 3.84 -20.78
CA ALA A 171 2.65 5.25 -20.94
C ALA A 171 1.12 5.45 -20.93
N ASP A 172 0.64 6.40 -20.15
CA ASP A 172 -0.80 6.74 -20.08
C ASP A 172 -1.33 7.44 -21.34
N GLY A 173 -0.61 7.38 -22.45
CA GLY A 173 -0.95 8.02 -23.71
C GLY A 173 -0.61 9.51 -23.79
N THR A 174 -0.25 10.15 -22.70
CA THR A 174 0.09 11.58 -22.64
C THR A 174 1.60 11.86 -22.67
N GLY A 175 2.41 10.84 -22.73
CA GLY A 175 3.86 10.91 -22.94
C GLY A 175 4.71 11.36 -21.76
N THR A 176 4.12 11.85 -20.68
CA THR A 176 4.84 12.47 -19.56
C THR A 176 4.79 11.71 -18.26
N ASN A 177 3.79 10.90 -18.02
CA ASN A 177 3.62 10.16 -16.76
C ASN A 177 3.74 8.65 -16.98
N ARG A 178 4.88 8.10 -16.59
CA ARG A 178 5.08 6.65 -16.53
C ARG A 178 4.57 6.13 -15.19
N ALA A 179 3.30 5.77 -15.13
CA ALA A 179 2.71 5.17 -13.95
C ALA A 179 2.86 3.64 -13.97
N ASN A 180 3.07 3.04 -12.81
CA ASN A 180 3.23 1.60 -12.70
C ASN A 180 1.85 0.90 -12.66
N PRO A 181 1.51 0.02 -13.62
CA PRO A 181 0.21 -0.63 -13.68
C PRO A 181 0.00 -1.71 -12.59
N TYR A 182 1.06 -2.13 -11.89
CA TYR A 182 0.97 -3.10 -10.80
C TYR A 182 0.43 -2.51 -9.50
N PHE A 183 0.34 -1.18 -9.38
CA PHE A 183 -0.11 -0.47 -8.20
C PHE A 183 -1.19 0.53 -8.58
N ARG A 184 -2.21 0.61 -7.72
CA ARG A 184 -3.24 1.63 -7.79
C ARG A 184 -3.40 2.27 -6.42
N ILE A 185 -3.37 3.59 -6.36
CA ILE A 185 -3.48 4.36 -5.13
C ILE A 185 -4.69 5.29 -5.21
N PHE A 186 -5.39 5.42 -4.11
CA PHE A 186 -6.39 6.46 -3.92
C PHE A 186 -6.37 6.95 -2.48
N ARG A 187 -6.78 8.19 -2.30
CA ARG A 187 -6.98 8.81 -1.00
C ARG A 187 -8.38 8.48 -0.51
N VAL A 188 -8.53 8.33 0.79
CA VAL A 188 -9.82 8.10 1.45
C VAL A 188 -10.13 9.33 2.29
N ASP A 189 -11.27 9.97 2.03
CA ASP A 189 -11.72 11.13 2.78
C ASP A 189 -12.99 10.79 3.56
N ASP A 190 -13.30 11.56 4.60
CA ASP A 190 -14.51 11.49 5.42
C ASP A 190 -14.74 10.12 6.09
N ILE A 191 -13.67 9.51 6.63
CA ILE A 191 -13.75 8.24 7.36
C ILE A 191 -14.56 8.41 8.66
N MET A 192 -14.50 9.59 9.28
CA MET A 192 -15.05 9.89 10.60
C MET A 192 -16.01 11.09 10.54
N VAL A 193 -17.04 11.02 9.73
CA VAL A 193 -18.10 12.04 9.67
C VAL A 193 -19.38 11.55 10.31
#